data_6622c4dcf9d7653e12ef9db9fa11c15d
#
_entry.id   6622c4dcf9d7653e12ef9db9fa11c15d
#
_cell.length_a   1.000
_cell.length_b   1.000
_cell.length_c   1.000
_cell.angle_alpha   90.00
_cell.angle_beta   90.00
_cell.angle_gamma   90.00
#
_symmetry.space_group_name_H-M   'P 1'
#
loop_
_entity.id
_entity.type
_entity.pdbx_description
1 polymer ?
#
loop_
_entity_poly.entity_id
_entity_poly.type
_entity_poly.pdbx_seq_one_letter_code
_entity_poly.pdbx_strand_id
1 'polypeptide(L)'
;EYPDDWKRTWFECEKKWSSDIGCPDGVFVPFNIDAVINSAYILIGLLYGEGDFYKTLDISTRCGQDSDCNPASAGGILGTILGYSHIPDYWMKNLREVENMDFAYTTISLNKTYQMGFDQALQVIERNGGSVSGDEVTIKYQQPVAVRYEKAFEGMYPIEKVAVNKNLPDVGELPFEGTGAVFKGFVNAKDDKYVARVEMYLDGELVET
;
A
#
# COMPACT_ATOMS: atom_id res chain seq x y z
N GLU A 1 -14.74 -5.61 -19.65
CA GLU A 1 -16.07 -6.17 -19.94
C GLU A 1 -17.18 -5.12 -19.78
N TYR A 2 -17.02 -4.11 -18.89
CA TYR A 2 -18.03 -3.09 -18.56
C TYR A 2 -17.45 -1.67 -18.69
N PRO A 3 -17.11 -1.20 -19.89
CA PRO A 3 -16.36 0.05 -20.08
C PRO A 3 -17.12 1.31 -19.59
N ASP A 4 -18.44 1.25 -19.54
CA ASP A 4 -19.31 2.38 -19.16
C ASP A 4 -19.95 2.22 -17.77
N ASP A 5 -19.63 1.14 -17.06
CA ASP A 5 -20.23 0.82 -15.76
C ASP A 5 -19.15 0.44 -14.71
N TRP A 6 -18.60 1.47 -14.05
CA TRP A 6 -17.61 1.26 -13.00
C TRP A 6 -18.16 0.49 -11.79
N LYS A 7 -19.46 0.62 -11.48
CA LYS A 7 -20.09 -0.09 -10.36
C LYS A 7 -20.16 -1.58 -10.62
N ARG A 8 -20.40 -1.97 -11.85
CA ARG A 8 -20.37 -3.37 -12.26
C ARG A 8 -18.96 -3.93 -12.20
N THR A 9 -17.97 -3.18 -12.68
CA THR A 9 -16.55 -3.57 -12.58
C THR A 9 -16.12 -3.70 -11.13
N TRP A 10 -16.48 -2.74 -10.28
CA TRP A 10 -16.26 -2.81 -8.84
C TRP A 10 -16.84 -4.08 -8.22
N PHE A 11 -18.09 -4.41 -8.54
CA PHE A 11 -18.76 -5.59 -8.00
C PHE A 11 -18.08 -6.90 -8.43
N GLU A 12 -17.59 -7.00 -9.65
CA GLU A 12 -16.81 -8.15 -10.11
C GLU A 12 -15.46 -8.27 -9.36
N CYS A 13 -14.81 -7.14 -9.06
CA CYS A 13 -13.60 -7.11 -8.24
C CYS A 13 -13.90 -7.55 -6.79
N GLU A 14 -14.99 -7.05 -6.19
CA GLU A 14 -15.43 -7.45 -4.86
C GLU A 14 -15.64 -8.97 -4.76
N LYS A 15 -16.38 -9.55 -5.69
CA LYS A 15 -16.61 -11.00 -5.70
C LYS A 15 -15.34 -11.82 -5.80
N LYS A 16 -14.32 -11.28 -6.48
CA LYS A 16 -13.10 -12.03 -6.78
C LYS A 16 -12.04 -11.91 -5.69
N TRP A 17 -11.91 -10.73 -5.07
CA TRP A 17 -10.75 -10.40 -4.22
C TRP A 17 -11.08 -9.90 -2.83
N SER A 18 -12.34 -9.56 -2.50
CA SER A 18 -12.67 -9.05 -1.16
C SER A 18 -12.50 -10.07 -0.03
N SER A 19 -12.43 -11.34 -0.39
CA SER A 19 -12.22 -12.46 0.54
C SER A 19 -10.79 -13.01 0.50
N ASP A 20 -9.82 -12.22 0.04
CA ASP A 20 -8.42 -12.65 0.06
C ASP A 20 -7.92 -12.77 1.50
N ILE A 21 -7.67 -14.00 1.90
CA ILE A 21 -7.18 -14.38 3.23
C ILE A 21 -5.66 -14.55 3.27
N GLY A 22 -4.98 -14.11 2.22
CA GLY A 22 -3.52 -14.23 2.11
C GLY A 22 -2.74 -13.36 3.09
N CYS A 23 -3.38 -12.38 3.75
CA CYS A 23 -2.76 -11.55 4.77
C CYS A 23 -3.08 -12.07 6.17
N PRO A 24 -2.08 -12.32 7.05
CA PRO A 24 -2.30 -12.83 8.41
C PRO A 24 -3.23 -11.95 9.24
N ASP A 25 -3.17 -10.63 9.06
CA ASP A 25 -4.01 -9.68 9.79
C ASP A 25 -5.47 -9.72 9.38
N GLY A 26 -5.75 -10.14 8.14
CA GLY A 26 -7.09 -10.31 7.59
C GLY A 26 -7.72 -11.68 7.79
N VAL A 27 -6.99 -12.65 8.37
CA VAL A 27 -7.48 -14.01 8.53
C VAL A 27 -8.72 -14.04 9.43
N PHE A 28 -9.87 -14.47 8.86
CA PHE A 28 -11.18 -14.56 9.52
C PHE A 28 -11.70 -13.27 10.16
N VAL A 29 -11.20 -12.12 9.73
CA VAL A 29 -11.68 -10.80 10.16
C VAL A 29 -11.75 -9.85 8.97
N PRO A 30 -12.60 -8.83 9.02
CA PRO A 30 -12.61 -7.77 8.01
C PRO A 30 -11.23 -7.10 7.93
N PHE A 31 -10.72 -6.92 6.71
CA PHE A 31 -9.42 -6.30 6.45
C PHE A 31 -9.54 -5.37 5.24
N ASN A 32 -9.68 -4.08 5.51
CA ASN A 32 -9.98 -3.07 4.50
C ASN A 32 -8.75 -2.47 3.81
N ILE A 33 -7.54 -2.85 4.21
CA ILE A 33 -6.28 -2.34 3.65
C ILE A 33 -5.52 -3.39 2.82
N ASP A 34 -6.20 -4.46 2.38
CA ASP A 34 -5.60 -5.44 1.49
C ASP A 34 -5.17 -4.80 0.17
N ALA A 35 -3.89 -5.00 -0.20
CA ALA A 35 -3.29 -4.32 -1.35
C ALA A 35 -3.90 -4.75 -2.69
N VAL A 36 -4.36 -5.98 -2.81
CA VAL A 36 -4.88 -6.52 -4.09
C VAL A 36 -6.17 -5.81 -4.48
N ILE A 37 -7.16 -5.79 -3.59
CA ILE A 37 -8.46 -5.17 -3.88
C ILE A 37 -8.33 -3.64 -3.96
N ASN A 38 -7.55 -3.03 -3.06
CA ASN A 38 -7.37 -1.58 -3.05
C ASN A 38 -6.62 -1.09 -4.30
N SER A 39 -5.64 -1.83 -4.82
CA SER A 39 -5.01 -1.53 -6.11
C SER A 39 -6.01 -1.59 -7.28
N ALA A 40 -6.96 -2.52 -7.26
CA ALA A 40 -8.03 -2.56 -8.25
C ALA A 40 -8.91 -1.31 -8.19
N TYR A 41 -9.21 -0.79 -6.98
CA TYR A 41 -10.02 0.42 -6.81
C TYR A 41 -9.33 1.70 -7.24
N ILE A 42 -8.01 1.79 -7.05
CA ILE A 42 -7.19 2.86 -7.63
C ILE A 42 -7.31 2.83 -9.16
N LEU A 43 -7.16 1.65 -9.78
CA LEU A 43 -7.29 1.49 -11.23
C LEU A 43 -8.71 1.81 -11.74
N ILE A 44 -9.75 1.41 -11.03
CA ILE A 44 -11.14 1.78 -11.36
C ILE A 44 -11.30 3.30 -11.36
N GLY A 45 -10.80 3.99 -10.33
CA GLY A 45 -10.82 5.44 -10.26
C GLY A 45 -10.13 6.10 -11.46
N LEU A 46 -8.93 5.65 -11.80
CA LEU A 46 -8.16 6.18 -12.93
C LEU A 46 -8.81 5.93 -14.28
N LEU A 47 -9.26 4.69 -14.53
CA LEU A 47 -9.82 4.30 -15.83
C LEU A 47 -11.18 4.98 -16.10
N TYR A 48 -12.08 4.94 -15.13
CA TYR A 48 -13.42 5.53 -15.29
C TYR A 48 -13.45 7.03 -14.99
N GLY A 49 -12.41 7.57 -14.38
CA GLY A 49 -12.21 9.00 -14.20
C GLY A 49 -11.88 9.73 -15.49
N GLU A 50 -11.34 9.03 -16.50
CA GLU A 50 -11.06 9.56 -17.85
C GLU A 50 -10.20 10.84 -17.85
N GLY A 51 -9.32 10.99 -16.88
CA GLY A 51 -8.45 12.16 -16.72
C GLY A 51 -9.11 13.34 -15.97
N ASP A 52 -10.39 13.25 -15.61
CA ASP A 52 -11.02 14.22 -14.72
C ASP A 52 -10.63 13.97 -13.25
N PHE A 53 -10.08 14.99 -12.59
CA PHE A 53 -9.55 14.85 -11.26
C PHE A 53 -10.63 14.53 -10.22
N TYR A 54 -11.76 15.25 -10.30
CA TYR A 54 -12.87 15.04 -9.37
C TYR A 54 -13.49 13.65 -9.55
N LYS A 55 -13.77 13.27 -10.80
CA LYS A 55 -14.38 11.96 -11.12
C LYS A 55 -13.48 10.80 -10.70
N THR A 56 -12.17 10.93 -10.91
CA THR A 56 -11.17 9.94 -10.48
C THR A 56 -11.19 9.73 -8.97
N LEU A 57 -11.14 10.81 -8.20
CA LEU A 57 -11.15 10.76 -6.74
C LEU A 57 -12.51 10.25 -6.20
N ASP A 58 -13.64 10.75 -6.75
CA ASP A 58 -14.98 10.33 -6.33
C ASP A 58 -15.21 8.84 -6.55
N ILE A 59 -14.87 8.33 -7.72
CA ILE A 59 -15.02 6.89 -8.02
C ILE A 59 -14.12 6.04 -7.13
N SER A 60 -12.84 6.40 -6.99
CA SER A 60 -11.89 5.66 -6.16
C SER A 60 -12.35 5.61 -4.70
N THR A 61 -12.84 6.73 -4.16
CA THR A 61 -13.39 6.81 -2.80
C THR A 61 -14.63 5.91 -2.64
N ARG A 62 -15.54 5.94 -3.62
CA ARG A 62 -16.80 5.18 -3.57
C ARG A 62 -16.63 3.68 -3.73
N CYS A 63 -15.51 3.23 -4.24
CA CYS A 63 -15.20 1.81 -4.27
C CYS A 63 -15.14 1.18 -2.88
N GLY A 64 -14.88 1.98 -1.84
CA GLY A 64 -14.86 1.49 -0.46
C GLY A 64 -13.51 0.95 -0.04
N GLN A 65 -13.50 0.05 0.94
CA GLN A 65 -12.30 -0.48 1.58
C GLN A 65 -11.43 0.67 2.16
N ASP A 66 -10.25 0.91 1.63
CA ASP A 66 -9.34 1.99 2.04
C ASP A 66 -9.69 3.31 1.32
N SER A 67 -10.82 3.92 1.72
CA SER A 67 -11.44 5.05 1.02
C SER A 67 -10.71 6.39 1.15
N ASP A 68 -9.62 6.47 1.90
CA ASP A 68 -8.73 7.62 2.01
C ASP A 68 -7.42 7.41 1.26
N CYS A 69 -6.77 6.24 1.37
CA CYS A 69 -5.54 5.97 0.65
C CYS A 69 -5.76 5.74 -0.86
N ASN A 70 -6.86 5.08 -1.24
CA ASN A 70 -7.14 4.81 -2.65
C ASN A 70 -7.27 6.09 -3.50
N PRO A 71 -8.11 7.08 -3.14
CA PRO A 71 -8.17 8.34 -3.87
C PRO A 71 -6.88 9.17 -3.76
N ALA A 72 -6.15 9.10 -2.64
CA ALA A 72 -4.85 9.75 -2.53
C ALA A 72 -3.85 9.18 -3.55
N SER A 73 -3.80 7.87 -3.70
CA SER A 73 -2.95 7.18 -4.68
C SER A 73 -3.39 7.47 -6.12
N ALA A 74 -4.70 7.39 -6.41
CA ALA A 74 -5.24 7.71 -7.72
C ALA A 74 -4.96 9.17 -8.11
N GLY A 75 -5.15 10.09 -7.18
CA GLY A 75 -4.87 11.53 -7.36
C GLY A 75 -3.39 11.81 -7.60
N GLY A 76 -2.49 11.13 -6.88
CA GLY A 76 -1.05 11.23 -7.08
C GLY A 76 -0.61 10.75 -8.47
N ILE A 77 -1.15 9.61 -8.94
CA ILE A 77 -0.88 9.09 -10.28
C ILE A 77 -1.42 10.04 -11.35
N LEU A 78 -2.68 10.48 -11.23
CA LEU A 78 -3.28 11.41 -12.19
C LEU A 78 -2.56 12.75 -12.19
N GLY A 79 -2.19 13.28 -11.02
CA GLY A 79 -1.40 14.51 -10.89
C GLY A 79 -0.04 14.42 -11.57
N THR A 80 0.61 13.26 -11.51
CA THR A 80 1.87 12.98 -12.23
C THR A 80 1.65 12.97 -13.75
N ILE A 81 0.54 12.42 -14.22
CA ILE A 81 0.19 12.41 -15.65
C ILE A 81 -0.10 13.83 -16.16
N LEU A 82 -0.84 14.61 -15.42
CA LEU A 82 -1.23 15.98 -15.79
C LEU A 82 -0.06 16.97 -15.64
N GLY A 83 0.81 16.75 -14.68
CA GLY A 83 1.83 17.71 -14.24
C GLY A 83 1.25 18.77 -13.29
N TYR A 84 2.10 19.31 -12.42
CA TYR A 84 1.73 20.25 -11.35
C TYR A 84 0.90 21.44 -11.84
N SER A 85 1.28 22.03 -12.98
CA SER A 85 0.61 23.21 -13.56
C SER A 85 -0.80 22.96 -14.10
N HIS A 86 -1.19 21.69 -14.27
CA HIS A 86 -2.49 21.31 -14.78
C HIS A 86 -3.40 20.64 -13.73
N ILE A 87 -2.93 20.57 -12.49
CA ILE A 87 -3.81 20.17 -11.38
C ILE A 87 -4.83 21.29 -11.17
N PRO A 88 -6.15 20.99 -11.16
CA PRO A 88 -7.18 22.04 -11.06
C PRO A 88 -7.05 22.85 -9.77
N ASP A 89 -7.23 24.18 -9.85
CA ASP A 89 -7.07 25.12 -8.73
C ASP A 89 -7.90 24.76 -7.50
N TYR A 90 -9.04 24.12 -7.69
CA TYR A 90 -9.86 23.62 -6.58
C TYR A 90 -9.06 22.71 -5.63
N TRP A 91 -8.23 21.83 -6.18
CA TRP A 91 -7.43 20.86 -5.41
C TRP A 91 -6.13 21.47 -4.87
N MET A 92 -5.72 22.60 -5.44
CA MET A 92 -4.55 23.37 -5.01
C MET A 92 -4.91 24.47 -4.00
N LYS A 93 -6.20 24.61 -3.64
CA LYS A 93 -6.68 25.62 -2.73
C LYS A 93 -5.95 25.59 -1.39
N ASN A 94 -5.46 26.73 -0.96
CA ASN A 94 -4.68 26.94 0.27
C ASN A 94 -3.31 26.20 0.30
N LEU A 95 -3.00 25.32 -0.65
CA LEU A 95 -1.71 24.64 -0.67
C LEU A 95 -0.57 25.62 -0.91
N ARG A 96 -0.73 26.54 -1.86
CA ARG A 96 0.28 27.55 -2.22
C ARG A 96 0.66 28.48 -1.05
N GLU A 97 -0.21 28.67 -0.10
CA GLU A 97 0.04 29.48 1.09
C GLU A 97 0.99 28.80 2.08
N VAL A 98 1.04 27.48 2.06
CA VAL A 98 1.81 26.65 2.99
C VAL A 98 3.01 25.93 2.36
N GLU A 99 3.20 26.03 1.05
CA GLU A 99 4.27 25.32 0.34
C GLU A 99 5.70 25.63 0.83
N ASN A 100 5.90 26.80 1.42
CA ASN A 100 7.18 27.23 2.00
C ASN A 100 7.29 26.96 3.51
N MET A 101 6.25 26.47 4.15
CA MET A 101 6.28 26.14 5.57
C MET A 101 6.99 24.79 5.76
N ASP A 102 7.95 24.76 6.67
CA ASP A 102 8.62 23.51 7.01
C ASP A 102 7.65 22.56 7.74
N PHE A 103 7.74 21.26 7.43
CA PHE A 103 7.03 20.22 8.17
C PHE A 103 7.54 20.18 9.61
N ALA A 104 6.68 19.76 10.54
CA ALA A 104 7.04 19.63 11.94
C ALA A 104 8.31 18.77 12.11
N TYR A 105 9.20 19.24 12.97
CA TYR A 105 10.48 18.58 13.31
C TYR A 105 11.48 18.44 12.13
N THR A 106 11.30 19.18 11.04
CA THR A 106 12.21 19.17 9.88
C THR A 106 12.53 20.58 9.43
N THR A 107 13.45 20.70 8.49
CA THR A 107 13.73 21.93 7.72
C THR A 107 13.29 21.78 6.27
N ILE A 108 12.36 20.85 6.00
CA ILE A 108 11.87 20.50 4.67
C ILE A 108 10.45 21.04 4.53
N SER A 109 10.20 21.77 3.45
CA SER A 109 8.87 22.24 3.02
C SER A 109 8.40 21.49 1.77
N LEU A 110 7.16 21.70 1.33
CA LEU A 110 6.66 21.15 0.07
C LEU A 110 7.54 21.59 -1.11
N ASN A 111 7.91 22.86 -1.21
CA ASN A 111 8.79 23.33 -2.29
C ASN A 111 10.15 22.64 -2.30
N LYS A 112 10.74 22.40 -1.13
CA LYS A 112 11.98 21.60 -1.04
C LYS A 112 11.76 20.15 -1.48
N THR A 113 10.61 19.56 -1.10
CA THR A 113 10.24 18.20 -1.51
C THR A 113 10.07 18.10 -3.02
N TYR A 114 9.47 19.10 -3.68
CA TYR A 114 9.35 19.12 -5.14
C TYR A 114 10.73 19.15 -5.81
N GLN A 115 11.63 20.00 -5.33
CA GLN A 115 12.99 20.05 -5.88
C GLN A 115 13.74 18.73 -5.67
N MET A 116 13.70 18.19 -4.47
CA MET A 116 14.33 16.88 -4.18
C MET A 116 13.77 15.77 -5.05
N GLY A 117 12.45 15.71 -5.23
CA GLY A 117 11.80 14.72 -6.09
C GLY A 117 12.21 14.87 -7.56
N PHE A 118 12.31 16.09 -8.04
CA PHE A 118 12.78 16.38 -9.39
C PHE A 118 14.24 15.93 -9.61
N ASP A 119 15.13 16.29 -8.70
CA ASP A 119 16.55 15.90 -8.77
C ASP A 119 16.71 14.37 -8.72
N GLN A 120 15.91 13.69 -7.89
CA GLN A 120 15.89 12.22 -7.83
C GLN A 120 15.35 11.60 -9.12
N ALA A 121 14.32 12.18 -9.72
CA ALA A 121 13.78 11.71 -11.00
C ALA A 121 14.83 11.77 -12.11
N LEU A 122 15.58 12.86 -12.22
CA LEU A 122 16.67 12.99 -13.18
C LEU A 122 17.74 11.91 -12.97
N GLN A 123 18.15 11.67 -11.74
CA GLN A 123 19.11 10.60 -11.41
C GLN A 123 18.59 9.20 -11.77
N VAL A 124 17.30 8.93 -11.54
CA VAL A 124 16.68 7.65 -11.91
C VAL A 124 16.66 7.48 -13.43
N ILE A 125 16.36 8.55 -14.18
CA ILE A 125 16.39 8.53 -15.65
C ILE A 125 17.77 8.16 -16.17
N GLU A 126 18.84 8.81 -15.68
CA GLU A 126 20.22 8.51 -16.07
C GLU A 126 20.63 7.08 -15.70
N ARG A 127 20.32 6.62 -14.48
CA ARG A 127 20.62 5.24 -14.04
C ARG A 127 19.94 4.17 -14.88
N ASN A 128 18.80 4.51 -15.50
CA ASN A 128 18.05 3.60 -16.37
C ASN A 128 18.39 3.76 -17.86
N GLY A 129 19.49 4.44 -18.18
CA GLY A 129 20.01 4.57 -19.54
C GLY A 129 19.37 5.68 -20.36
N GLY A 130 18.69 6.62 -19.70
CA GLY A 130 18.32 7.90 -20.27
C GLY A 130 19.48 8.92 -20.18
N SER A 131 19.22 10.16 -20.54
CA SER A 131 20.20 11.25 -20.44
C SER A 131 19.55 12.58 -20.11
N VAL A 132 20.30 13.44 -19.45
CA VAL A 132 19.92 14.82 -19.14
C VAL A 132 20.96 15.76 -19.79
N SER A 133 20.52 16.71 -20.60
CA SER A 133 21.39 17.66 -21.26
C SER A 133 20.75 19.05 -21.33
N GLY A 134 21.16 19.96 -20.45
CA GLY A 134 20.51 21.25 -20.30
C GLY A 134 19.06 21.09 -19.89
N ASP A 135 18.14 21.65 -20.69
CA ASP A 135 16.70 21.57 -20.47
C ASP A 135 16.04 20.35 -21.16
N GLU A 136 16.84 19.50 -21.79
CA GLU A 136 16.36 18.32 -22.49
C GLU A 136 16.61 17.06 -21.68
N VAL A 137 15.59 16.21 -21.61
CA VAL A 137 15.61 14.91 -20.94
C VAL A 137 15.19 13.83 -21.91
N THR A 138 16.06 12.85 -22.11
CA THR A 138 15.75 11.65 -22.90
C THR A 138 15.46 10.49 -21.97
N ILE A 139 14.24 9.94 -22.02
CA ILE A 139 13.86 8.79 -21.22
C ILE A 139 13.94 7.53 -22.08
N LYS A 140 14.66 6.53 -21.60
CA LYS A 140 14.68 5.23 -22.25
C LYS A 140 13.33 4.54 -22.03
N TYR A 141 12.58 4.35 -23.10
CA TYR A 141 11.31 3.62 -23.03
C TYR A 141 11.53 2.16 -22.61
N GLN A 142 10.70 1.71 -21.69
CA GLN A 142 10.69 0.32 -21.24
C GLN A 142 9.26 -0.22 -21.39
N GLN A 143 9.14 -1.42 -21.98
CA GLN A 143 7.87 -2.13 -22.00
C GLN A 143 7.69 -2.83 -20.65
N PRO A 144 6.68 -2.47 -19.86
CA PRO A 144 6.42 -3.16 -18.59
C PRO A 144 6.11 -4.63 -18.82
N VAL A 145 6.72 -5.49 -18.02
CA VAL A 145 6.39 -6.91 -17.98
C VAL A 145 5.55 -7.17 -16.74
N ALA A 146 4.36 -7.74 -16.93
CA ALA A 146 3.51 -8.09 -15.82
C ALA A 146 4.21 -9.12 -14.92
N VAL A 147 4.29 -8.81 -13.65
CA VAL A 147 4.76 -9.74 -12.62
C VAL A 147 3.55 -10.22 -11.82
N ARG A 148 3.64 -11.45 -11.30
CA ARG A 148 2.61 -11.98 -10.43
C ARG A 148 2.58 -11.18 -9.12
N TYR A 149 1.38 -10.96 -8.60
CA TYR A 149 1.24 -10.45 -7.24
C TYR A 149 1.90 -11.42 -6.25
N GLU A 150 2.70 -10.88 -5.38
CA GLU A 150 3.21 -11.62 -4.24
C GLU A 150 2.06 -11.89 -3.27
N LYS A 151 1.90 -13.16 -2.91
CA LYS A 151 0.91 -13.58 -1.92
C LYS A 151 1.62 -14.01 -0.65
N ALA A 152 1.20 -13.46 0.48
CA ALA A 152 1.63 -13.98 1.76
C ALA A 152 1.18 -15.45 1.89
N PHE A 153 2.11 -16.31 2.31
CA PHE A 153 1.84 -17.74 2.56
C PHE A 153 1.25 -18.50 1.36
N GLU A 154 1.81 -18.28 0.16
CA GLU A 154 1.34 -18.99 -1.03
C GLU A 154 1.30 -20.51 -0.84
N GLY A 155 0.17 -21.12 -1.20
CA GLY A 155 -0.06 -22.55 -1.00
C GLY A 155 -0.46 -22.94 0.42
N MET A 156 -0.51 -21.97 1.35
CA MET A 156 -1.00 -22.16 2.71
C MET A 156 -2.37 -21.49 2.86
N TYR A 157 -3.30 -22.19 3.48
CA TYR A 157 -4.63 -21.68 3.74
C TYR A 157 -4.92 -21.76 5.23
N PRO A 158 -5.28 -20.64 5.90
CA PRO A 158 -5.65 -20.66 7.31
C PRO A 158 -6.87 -21.56 7.51
N ILE A 159 -6.76 -22.48 8.44
CA ILE A 159 -7.84 -23.42 8.80
C ILE A 159 -8.55 -22.91 10.05
N GLU A 160 -7.79 -22.38 10.99
CA GLU A 160 -8.30 -21.98 12.30
C GLU A 160 -7.53 -20.78 12.86
N LYS A 161 -8.21 -19.96 13.63
CA LYS A 161 -7.62 -18.88 14.43
C LYS A 161 -7.95 -19.08 15.89
N VAL A 162 -6.93 -19.27 16.71
CA VAL A 162 -7.08 -19.48 18.15
C VAL A 162 -6.61 -18.23 18.91
N ALA A 163 -7.51 -17.66 19.71
CA ALA A 163 -7.15 -16.56 20.61
C ALA A 163 -6.64 -17.12 21.93
N VAL A 164 -5.34 -17.02 22.19
CA VAL A 164 -4.71 -17.57 23.40
C VAL A 164 -4.94 -16.65 24.61
N ASN A 165 -4.89 -15.33 24.44
CA ASN A 165 -5.15 -14.29 25.46
C ASN A 165 -4.41 -14.54 26.80
N LYS A 166 -3.16 -14.97 26.74
CA LYS A 166 -2.31 -15.24 27.88
C LYS A 166 -0.98 -14.52 27.73
N ASN A 167 -0.30 -14.29 28.86
CA ASN A 167 1.10 -13.89 28.81
C ASN A 167 1.95 -15.06 28.30
N LEU A 168 3.01 -14.76 27.56
CA LEU A 168 3.84 -15.78 26.91
C LEU A 168 4.34 -16.88 27.88
N PRO A 169 4.80 -16.56 29.09
CA PRO A 169 5.22 -17.60 30.08
C PRO A 169 4.11 -18.56 30.49
N ASP A 170 2.84 -18.16 30.30
CA ASP A 170 1.67 -18.95 30.72
C ASP A 170 1.06 -19.73 29.55
N VAL A 171 1.64 -19.61 28.34
CA VAL A 171 1.10 -20.25 27.14
C VAL A 171 1.37 -21.75 27.14
N GLY A 172 2.59 -22.14 27.48
CA GLY A 172 3.01 -23.54 27.43
C GLY A 172 2.99 -24.12 26.02
N GLU A 173 2.41 -25.31 25.85
CA GLU A 173 2.28 -25.98 24.57
C GLU A 173 0.96 -25.62 23.89
N LEU A 174 1.02 -25.41 22.56
CA LEU A 174 -0.12 -25.15 21.71
C LEU A 174 -0.19 -26.26 20.65
N PRO A 175 -1.05 -27.28 20.83
CA PRO A 175 -1.19 -28.34 19.84
C PRO A 175 -1.92 -27.80 18.61
N PHE A 176 -1.41 -28.15 17.43
CA PHE A 176 -2.06 -27.90 16.16
C PHE A 176 -1.75 -29.03 15.16
N GLU A 177 -2.59 -29.17 14.17
CA GLU A 177 -2.38 -30.09 13.04
C GLU A 177 -2.43 -29.28 11.75
N GLY A 178 -1.33 -29.27 10.98
CA GLY A 178 -1.24 -28.50 9.75
C GLY A 178 0.19 -28.41 9.21
N THR A 179 0.36 -27.65 8.14
CA THR A 179 1.66 -27.42 7.49
C THR A 179 2.46 -26.27 8.09
N GLY A 180 1.86 -25.51 9.01
CA GLY A 180 2.50 -24.40 9.70
C GLY A 180 1.55 -23.67 10.62
N ALA A 181 2.10 -22.77 11.43
CA ALA A 181 1.35 -21.87 12.30
C ALA A 181 1.97 -20.47 12.27
N VAL A 182 1.12 -19.45 12.42
CA VAL A 182 1.54 -18.06 12.59
C VAL A 182 1.16 -17.62 14.00
N PHE A 183 2.16 -17.18 14.76
CA PHE A 183 1.95 -16.64 16.10
C PHE A 183 2.01 -15.12 16.04
N LYS A 184 1.03 -14.48 16.65
CA LYS A 184 0.98 -13.03 16.78
C LYS A 184 0.86 -12.64 18.26
N GLY A 185 1.74 -11.75 18.68
CA GLY A 185 1.75 -11.24 20.03
C GLY A 185 2.37 -9.85 20.09
N PHE A 186 2.40 -9.25 21.28
CA PHE A 186 3.07 -7.98 21.52
C PHE A 186 3.86 -8.04 22.80
N VAL A 187 4.92 -7.25 22.83
CA VAL A 187 5.75 -7.05 23.99
C VAL A 187 5.38 -5.71 24.64
N ASN A 188 5.01 -5.75 25.92
CA ASN A 188 4.87 -4.53 26.71
C ASN A 188 6.27 -4.16 27.25
N ALA A 189 6.96 -3.29 26.51
CA ALA A 189 8.27 -2.80 26.94
C ALA A 189 8.14 -1.97 28.21
N LYS A 190 9.03 -2.24 29.18
CA LYS A 190 9.13 -1.46 30.43
C LYS A 190 9.92 -0.17 30.22
N ASP A 191 10.85 -0.18 29.30
CA ASP A 191 11.67 0.94 28.85
C ASP A 191 12.24 0.65 27.44
N ASP A 192 12.92 1.62 26.86
CA ASP A 192 13.50 1.53 25.49
C ASP A 192 14.63 0.50 25.34
N LYS A 193 15.09 -0.08 26.45
CA LYS A 193 16.16 -1.11 26.49
C LYS A 193 15.62 -2.50 26.73
N TYR A 194 14.30 -2.63 26.92
CA TYR A 194 13.70 -3.93 27.20
C TYR A 194 13.76 -4.81 25.96
N VAL A 195 14.39 -5.98 26.11
CA VAL A 195 14.45 -7.01 25.07
C VAL A 195 13.78 -8.26 25.62
N ALA A 196 12.75 -8.72 24.93
CA ALA A 196 12.18 -10.03 25.18
C ALA A 196 12.88 -11.06 24.29
N ARG A 197 13.38 -12.14 24.90
CA ARG A 197 13.88 -13.29 24.16
C ARG A 197 12.82 -14.39 24.21
N VAL A 198 12.48 -14.91 23.06
CA VAL A 198 11.49 -15.99 22.90
C VAL A 198 12.17 -17.13 22.15
N GLU A 199 12.03 -18.33 22.64
CA GLU A 199 12.45 -19.54 21.93
C GLU A 199 11.20 -20.30 21.50
N MET A 200 11.16 -20.70 20.23
CA MET A 200 10.05 -21.44 19.66
C MET A 200 10.50 -22.85 19.30
N TYR A 201 9.77 -23.82 19.79
CA TYR A 201 10.02 -25.21 19.54
C TYR A 201 8.85 -25.81 18.76
N LEU A 202 9.12 -26.58 17.72
CA LEU A 202 8.15 -27.36 16.97
C LEU A 202 8.48 -28.83 17.15
N ASP A 203 7.55 -29.62 17.67
CA ASP A 203 7.73 -31.04 17.96
C ASP A 203 9.00 -31.35 18.79
N GLY A 204 9.37 -30.41 19.65
CA GLY A 204 10.56 -30.52 20.52
C GLY A 204 11.86 -30.02 19.89
N GLU A 205 11.87 -29.61 18.64
CA GLU A 205 13.03 -29.02 17.97
C GLU A 205 12.96 -27.49 17.96
N LEU A 206 14.06 -26.83 18.33
CA LEU A 206 14.15 -25.36 18.30
C LEU A 206 14.13 -24.87 16.86
N VAL A 207 13.13 -24.06 16.51
CA VAL A 207 12.98 -23.52 15.14
C VAL A 207 13.35 -22.04 15.07
N GLU A 208 13.21 -21.27 16.17
CA GLU A 208 13.53 -19.85 16.19
C GLU A 208 13.84 -19.34 17.60
N THR A 209 14.65 -18.22 17.68
CA THR A 209 15.01 -17.52 18.93
C THR A 209 14.92 -16.02 18.77
#